data_839040df98da43673b32170258cfa366
#
_entry.id   839040df98da43673b32170258cfa366
#
_cell.length_a   1.000
_cell.length_b   1.000
_cell.length_c   1.000
_cell.angle_alpha   90.00
_cell.angle_beta   90.00
_cell.angle_gamma   90.00
#
_symmetry.space_group_name_H-M   'P 1'
#
loop_
_entity.id
_entity.type
_entity.pdbx_description
1 polymer ?
#
loop_
_entity_poly.entity_id
_entity_poly.type
_entity_poly.pdbx_seq_one_letter_code
_entity_poly.pdbx_strand_id
1 'polypeptide(L)'
;MKQRTKASPMRRAGAAVVALALCSGAARAQSSGDGISNFFGNIFSGPKSGAPTEPPAAPGPGGAPPWSGEDGASGHPLMTASAIREAAANFDKCVAAMWPDAARRNISQDSFQRFTTGLEPDLRIMDLMDSQPEFTKAIWDYLDILVNDNRLAKGREILAKYKPQFDAVEKAYGVDRYIIASIWGIESNYSTQIGDRSVLNSTATLACIGRRQKYFRDEFLSALEILHRGDLKPEQMRGSWAGAFGPTQFMPTAFKRYAVDADGDGRRDVVDNPYDLIASTANNLKKDGWQAGATWGYEVVLPKGFNFMMADRAKAMPLSQWDQLGVKRAGGKPYPNQADKAYLLAPAGAEGPGFLMLQNFRVIMKYNPAEAYAMAIGHFADRLRGGPPFVQPWPRQERVLSRAERLELQQLLAQRGFYRGTPDGQLGGQTREALRSFQASIGAPADGFASADVLERLRGR
;
A
#
# COMPACT_ATOMS: atom_id res chain seq x y z
N MET A 1 2.38 75.73 -29.15
CA MET A 1 3.49 76.29 -28.30
C MET A 1 4.15 75.08 -27.67
N LYS A 2 5.31 74.65 -28.19
CA LYS A 2 6.66 74.95 -27.73
C LYS A 2 6.81 74.66 -26.23
N GLN A 3 7.71 73.86 -25.69
CA GLN A 3 9.10 73.48 -26.03
C GLN A 3 9.48 72.25 -25.15
N ARG A 4 10.17 71.24 -25.67
CA ARG A 4 11.65 70.97 -25.62
C ARG A 4 12.13 70.39 -24.26
N THR A 5 12.42 69.12 -24.24
CA THR A 5 13.76 68.43 -24.23
C THR A 5 14.76 68.85 -23.17
N LYS A 6 15.22 67.88 -22.37
CA LYS A 6 16.68 67.69 -22.20
C LYS A 6 16.98 66.25 -21.73
N ALA A 7 17.97 65.69 -22.36
CA ALA A 7 18.49 64.36 -22.14
C ALA A 7 19.82 64.39 -21.35
N SER A 8 20.09 63.25 -20.67
CA SER A 8 21.41 62.64 -20.42
C SER A 8 22.28 63.14 -19.24
N PRO A 9 23.19 62.37 -18.64
CA PRO A 9 23.79 61.10 -19.15
C PRO A 9 23.95 59.96 -18.13
N MET A 10 24.27 58.80 -18.72
CA MET A 10 24.80 57.55 -18.18
C MET A 10 25.87 57.69 -17.09
N ARG A 11 25.76 56.84 -16.05
CA ARG A 11 26.94 56.26 -15.40
C ARG A 11 26.81 54.75 -15.33
N ARG A 12 27.71 54.05 -15.98
CA ARG A 12 27.95 52.61 -15.86
C ARG A 12 28.57 52.35 -14.50
N ALA A 13 28.02 51.31 -13.77
CA ALA A 13 28.75 50.64 -12.72
C ALA A 13 28.39 49.15 -12.78
N GLY A 14 29.40 48.34 -12.66
CA GLY A 14 29.51 46.98 -13.11
C GLY A 14 28.57 45.97 -12.47
N ALA A 15 28.22 45.00 -13.29
CA ALA A 15 27.52 43.78 -12.93
C ALA A 15 28.50 42.83 -12.25
N ALA A 16 28.20 42.53 -10.97
CA ALA A 16 28.70 41.31 -10.33
C ALA A 16 27.58 40.28 -10.43
N VAL A 17 27.73 39.34 -11.33
CA VAL A 17 26.85 38.16 -11.44
C VAL A 17 27.21 37.19 -10.31
N VAL A 18 26.43 37.18 -9.23
CA VAL A 18 26.45 36.08 -8.27
C VAL A 18 25.45 35.03 -8.77
N ALA A 19 25.99 33.97 -9.35
CA ALA A 19 25.21 32.78 -9.69
C ALA A 19 24.79 32.07 -8.38
N LEU A 20 23.57 32.31 -7.91
CA LEU A 20 22.94 31.46 -6.93
C LEU A 20 22.53 30.16 -7.64
N ALA A 21 23.30 29.11 -7.42
CA ALA A 21 22.87 27.75 -7.72
C ALA A 21 21.69 27.38 -6.78
N LEU A 22 20.48 27.52 -7.30
CA LEU A 22 19.30 26.93 -6.70
C LEU A 22 19.39 25.41 -6.85
N CYS A 23 19.95 24.74 -5.84
CA CYS A 23 19.71 23.31 -5.62
C CYS A 23 18.22 23.13 -5.31
N SER A 24 17.40 22.96 -6.34
CA SER A 24 16.06 22.40 -6.22
C SER A 24 16.19 20.92 -5.83
N GLY A 25 16.39 20.70 -4.54
CA GLY A 25 16.16 19.40 -3.92
C GLY A 25 14.66 19.07 -4.03
N ALA A 26 14.28 18.42 -5.12
CA ALA A 26 13.01 17.73 -5.17
C ALA A 26 13.05 16.66 -4.09
N ALA A 27 12.47 16.97 -2.92
CA ALA A 27 12.09 15.97 -1.94
C ALA A 27 11.08 15.05 -2.63
N ARG A 28 11.57 13.93 -3.19
CA ARG A 28 10.72 12.82 -3.59
C ARG A 28 10.00 12.37 -2.32
N ALA A 29 8.72 12.60 -2.28
CA ALA A 29 7.83 11.94 -1.34
C ALA A 29 8.04 10.43 -1.52
N GLN A 30 8.80 9.82 -0.61
CA GLN A 30 8.84 8.38 -0.48
C GLN A 30 7.42 7.95 -0.11
N SER A 31 6.83 7.13 -0.97
CA SER A 31 5.49 6.59 -0.80
C SER A 31 5.36 5.91 0.56
N SER A 32 4.38 6.35 1.35
CA SER A 32 4.01 5.83 2.67
C SER A 32 3.37 4.43 2.62
N GLY A 33 3.82 3.57 1.71
CA GLY A 33 3.13 2.34 1.34
C GLY A 33 3.36 1.08 2.17
N ASP A 34 4.26 1.11 3.15
CA ASP A 34 4.67 -0.13 3.83
C ASP A 34 3.83 -0.48 5.08
N GLY A 35 2.77 0.27 5.39
CA GLY A 35 2.05 0.12 6.66
C GLY A 35 0.89 -0.88 6.67
N ILE A 36 0.26 -1.13 5.53
CA ILE A 36 -1.00 -1.88 5.48
C ILE A 36 -0.82 -3.30 4.94
N SER A 37 0.25 -3.54 4.17
CA SER A 37 0.54 -4.81 3.53
C SER A 37 0.77 -6.00 4.48
N ASN A 38 0.96 -5.78 5.77
CA ASN A 38 1.32 -6.82 6.73
C ASN A 38 0.14 -7.48 7.45
N PHE A 39 -1.08 -6.97 7.30
CA PHE A 39 -2.29 -7.61 7.84
C PHE A 39 -2.51 -8.99 7.21
N PHE A 40 -2.24 -9.13 5.91
CA PHE A 40 -2.40 -10.39 5.18
C PHE A 40 -1.40 -11.49 5.58
N GLY A 41 -0.26 -11.15 6.19
CA GLY A 41 0.72 -12.12 6.67
C GLY A 41 0.16 -13.12 7.69
N ASN A 42 -0.77 -12.70 8.52
CA ASN A 42 -1.39 -13.57 9.52
C ASN A 42 -2.52 -14.45 8.97
N ILE A 43 -3.14 -14.09 7.85
CA ILE A 43 -4.24 -14.87 7.24
C ILE A 43 -3.71 -16.12 6.53
N PHE A 44 -2.43 -16.11 6.13
CA PHE A 44 -1.84 -17.17 5.29
C PHE A 44 -0.83 -18.06 6.00
N SER A 45 -0.63 -17.91 7.31
CA SER A 45 0.19 -18.80 8.10
C SER A 45 -0.57 -20.09 8.42
N GLY A 46 -0.71 -20.97 7.43
CA GLY A 46 -1.04 -22.37 7.66
C GLY A 46 0.06 -23.09 8.45
N PRO A 47 -0.22 -24.19 9.14
CA PRO A 47 0.75 -24.89 9.97
C PRO A 47 1.95 -25.34 9.13
N LYS A 48 3.15 -24.90 9.48
CA LYS A 48 4.40 -25.39 8.90
C LYS A 48 4.60 -26.84 9.37
N SER A 49 4.60 -27.77 8.45
CA SER A 49 5.02 -29.16 8.70
C SER A 49 6.56 -29.21 8.80
N GLY A 50 7.05 -29.62 9.97
CA GLY A 50 8.17 -30.50 10.20
C GLY A 50 9.60 -29.97 10.14
N ALA A 51 10.19 -29.74 11.32
CA ALA A 51 11.45 -30.40 11.76
C ALA A 51 11.62 -30.16 13.26
N PRO A 52 12.19 -31.10 14.06
CA PRO A 52 12.23 -31.00 15.51
C PRO A 52 13.48 -30.23 15.95
N THR A 53 13.28 -29.15 16.67
CA THR A 53 14.33 -28.48 17.43
C THR A 53 13.76 -27.85 18.69
N GLU A 54 14.40 -28.09 19.81
CA GLU A 54 14.30 -27.55 21.17
C GLU A 54 12.89 -27.13 21.72
N PRO A 55 12.62 -27.37 23.01
CA PRO A 55 11.35 -27.02 23.61
C PRO A 55 11.14 -25.49 23.58
N PRO A 56 9.95 -25.03 23.18
CA PRO A 56 9.66 -23.61 23.03
C PRO A 56 9.66 -22.94 24.40
N ALA A 57 10.23 -21.73 24.47
CA ALA A 57 10.07 -20.81 25.59
C ALA A 57 8.58 -20.54 25.84
N ALA A 58 8.22 -20.30 27.11
CA ALA A 58 6.84 -20.07 27.53
C ALA A 58 6.13 -18.98 26.70
N PRO A 59 4.84 -19.17 26.32
CA PRO A 59 4.11 -18.18 25.55
C PRO A 59 3.92 -16.90 26.36
N GLY A 60 4.17 -15.75 25.70
CA GLY A 60 3.84 -14.44 26.23
C GLY A 60 2.33 -14.21 26.38
N PRO A 61 1.88 -13.09 26.99
CA PRO A 61 0.48 -12.78 27.15
C PRO A 61 -0.26 -12.80 25.79
N GLY A 62 -1.17 -13.76 25.58
CA GLY A 62 -1.94 -13.89 24.33
C GLY A 62 -1.58 -15.08 23.46
N GLY A 63 -0.66 -16.00 23.86
CA GLY A 63 -0.41 -17.26 23.13
C GLY A 63 0.43 -17.16 21.87
N ALA A 64 0.92 -15.97 21.48
CA ALA A 64 1.83 -15.78 20.35
C ALA A 64 3.27 -16.14 20.74
N PRO A 65 4.09 -16.71 19.83
CA PRO A 65 5.49 -16.97 20.12
C PRO A 65 6.23 -15.67 20.46
N PRO A 66 7.22 -15.69 21.38
CA PRO A 66 8.03 -14.53 21.71
C PRO A 66 8.88 -14.07 20.50
N TRP A 67 9.44 -12.86 20.57
CA TRP A 67 10.43 -12.38 19.60
C TRP A 67 11.59 -13.39 19.46
N SER A 68 12.04 -13.61 18.22
CA SER A 68 13.12 -14.55 17.89
C SER A 68 14.45 -14.24 18.60
N GLY A 69 14.67 -12.98 18.96
CA GLY A 69 15.95 -12.51 19.52
C GLY A 69 17.06 -12.33 18.50
N GLU A 70 16.75 -12.48 17.22
CA GLU A 70 17.68 -12.40 16.10
C GLU A 70 17.73 -10.99 15.46
N ASP A 71 18.77 -10.76 14.66
CA ASP A 71 18.88 -9.57 13.83
C ASP A 71 17.82 -9.59 12.73
N GLY A 72 17.23 -8.43 12.45
CA GLY A 72 16.26 -8.29 11.38
C GLY A 72 16.87 -8.52 10.01
N ALA A 73 16.15 -9.22 9.15
CA ALA A 73 16.59 -9.58 7.79
C ALA A 73 16.84 -8.39 6.86
N SER A 74 16.42 -7.17 7.25
CA SER A 74 16.62 -5.94 6.48
C SER A 74 18.07 -5.43 6.49
N GLY A 75 18.92 -5.90 7.41
CA GLY A 75 20.28 -5.38 7.61
C GLY A 75 20.34 -3.93 8.13
N HIS A 76 19.20 -3.36 8.54
CA HIS A 76 19.15 -1.98 9.05
C HIS A 76 19.79 -1.91 10.45
N PRO A 77 20.65 -0.91 10.76
CA PRO A 77 21.35 -0.82 12.06
C PRO A 77 20.43 -0.85 13.28
N LEU A 78 19.23 -0.26 13.19
CA LEU A 78 18.23 -0.28 14.27
C LEU A 78 17.44 -1.60 14.37
N MET A 79 17.72 -2.56 13.49
CA MET A 79 17.09 -3.89 13.48
C MET A 79 18.04 -4.99 13.95
N THR A 80 19.22 -4.66 14.47
CA THR A 80 20.07 -5.64 15.15
C THR A 80 19.47 -6.01 16.51
N ALA A 81 19.65 -7.26 16.92
CA ALA A 81 19.16 -7.75 18.21
C ALA A 81 19.67 -6.91 19.39
N SER A 82 20.91 -6.41 19.32
CA SER A 82 21.48 -5.51 20.32
C SER A 82 20.73 -4.17 20.36
N ALA A 83 20.51 -3.52 19.22
CA ALA A 83 19.81 -2.24 19.15
C ALA A 83 18.35 -2.37 19.61
N ILE A 84 17.67 -3.48 19.26
CA ILE A 84 16.30 -3.76 19.70
C ILE A 84 16.24 -3.90 21.23
N ARG A 85 17.15 -4.66 21.85
CA ARG A 85 17.20 -4.84 23.32
C ARG A 85 17.50 -3.53 24.03
N GLU A 86 18.45 -2.74 23.53
CA GLU A 86 18.78 -1.43 24.09
C GLU A 86 17.59 -0.47 24.02
N ALA A 87 16.92 -0.39 22.88
CA ALA A 87 15.74 0.44 22.72
C ALA A 87 14.58 -0.04 23.62
N ALA A 88 14.38 -1.35 23.78
CA ALA A 88 13.38 -1.91 24.67
C ALA A 88 13.65 -1.56 26.15
N ALA A 89 14.89 -1.62 26.59
CA ALA A 89 15.29 -1.22 27.95
C ALA A 89 15.05 0.29 28.24
N ASN A 90 14.97 1.11 27.20
CA ASN A 90 14.70 2.54 27.30
C ASN A 90 13.28 2.93 26.85
N PHE A 91 12.38 1.98 26.70
CA PHE A 91 11.05 2.19 26.13
C PHE A 91 10.23 3.25 26.87
N ASP A 92 10.14 3.16 28.22
CA ASP A 92 9.40 4.11 29.03
C ASP A 92 9.92 5.54 28.88
N LYS A 93 11.24 5.71 28.85
CA LYS A 93 11.88 7.02 28.61
C LYS A 93 11.55 7.56 27.23
N CYS A 94 11.54 6.68 26.22
CA CYS A 94 11.16 7.04 24.86
C CYS A 94 9.72 7.52 24.78
N VAL A 95 8.76 6.78 25.38
CA VAL A 95 7.35 7.15 25.44
C VAL A 95 7.17 8.48 26.19
N ALA A 96 7.77 8.63 27.36
CA ALA A 96 7.70 9.86 28.16
C ALA A 96 8.25 11.09 27.39
N ALA A 97 9.31 10.92 26.61
CA ALA A 97 9.89 11.98 25.79
C ALA A 97 8.98 12.45 24.64
N MET A 98 7.86 11.78 24.39
CA MET A 98 6.85 12.21 23.39
C MET A 98 5.83 13.20 23.94
N TRP A 99 5.81 13.45 25.28
CA TRP A 99 4.87 14.37 25.91
C TRP A 99 4.86 15.76 25.27
N PRO A 100 5.99 16.45 24.99
CA PRO A 100 5.94 17.77 24.36
C PRO A 100 5.26 17.77 22.99
N ASP A 101 5.37 16.67 22.24
CA ASP A 101 4.68 16.53 20.95
C ASP A 101 3.19 16.29 21.14
N ALA A 102 2.79 15.50 22.13
CA ALA A 102 1.41 15.28 22.50
C ALA A 102 0.74 16.58 22.96
N ALA A 103 1.41 17.36 23.81
CA ALA A 103 0.92 18.65 24.27
C ALA A 103 0.70 19.65 23.11
N ARG A 104 1.60 19.68 22.11
CA ARG A 104 1.41 20.48 20.90
C ARG A 104 0.21 20.07 20.05
N ARG A 105 -0.28 18.85 20.23
CA ARG A 105 -1.50 18.33 19.58
C ARG A 105 -2.75 18.51 20.45
N ASN A 106 -2.68 19.32 21.51
CA ASN A 106 -3.74 19.57 22.48
C ASN A 106 -4.22 18.33 23.24
N ILE A 107 -3.38 17.30 23.38
CA ILE A 107 -3.64 16.16 24.26
C ILE A 107 -3.35 16.63 25.69
N SER A 108 -4.28 16.44 26.63
CA SER A 108 -4.06 16.80 28.04
C SER A 108 -3.05 15.86 28.69
N GLN A 109 -2.34 16.34 29.72
CA GLN A 109 -1.39 15.53 30.46
C GLN A 109 -2.05 14.30 31.10
N ASP A 110 -3.26 14.48 31.62
CA ASP A 110 -4.06 13.39 32.18
C ASP A 110 -4.35 12.31 31.13
N SER A 111 -4.81 12.69 29.93
CA SER A 111 -5.04 11.75 28.84
C SER A 111 -3.74 11.06 28.41
N PHE A 112 -2.64 11.80 28.30
CA PHE A 112 -1.36 11.21 27.95
C PHE A 112 -0.95 10.17 28.99
N GLN A 113 -0.96 10.49 30.27
CA GLN A 113 -0.64 9.56 31.35
C GLN A 113 -1.57 8.36 31.37
N ARG A 114 -2.90 8.61 31.29
CA ARG A 114 -3.93 7.55 31.29
C ARG A 114 -3.69 6.50 30.20
N PHE A 115 -3.33 6.92 28.99
CA PHE A 115 -3.19 6.02 27.84
C PHE A 115 -1.78 5.49 27.63
N THR A 116 -0.77 6.04 28.32
CA THR A 116 0.62 5.57 28.21
C THR A 116 1.12 4.79 29.41
N THR A 117 0.46 4.92 30.57
CA THR A 117 0.83 4.16 31.77
C THR A 117 0.62 2.66 31.54
N GLY A 118 1.67 1.87 31.80
CA GLY A 118 1.63 0.42 31.64
C GLY A 118 1.75 -0.09 30.21
N LEU A 119 2.12 0.77 29.24
CA LEU A 119 2.51 0.30 27.92
C LEU A 119 3.82 -0.49 28.01
N GLU A 120 3.84 -1.67 27.40
CA GLU A 120 5.02 -2.52 27.29
C GLU A 120 5.37 -2.75 25.81
N PRO A 121 6.67 -2.81 25.45
CA PRO A 121 7.05 -3.01 24.07
C PRO A 121 6.71 -4.44 23.59
N ASP A 122 6.00 -4.58 22.49
CA ASP A 122 5.75 -5.87 21.84
C ASP A 122 6.88 -6.16 20.83
N LEU A 123 7.96 -6.79 21.31
CA LEU A 123 9.13 -7.08 20.47
C LEU A 123 8.85 -8.10 19.36
N ARG A 124 7.78 -8.89 19.43
CA ARG A 124 7.35 -9.76 18.33
C ARG A 124 7.11 -9.00 17.02
N ILE A 125 6.78 -7.71 17.14
CA ILE A 125 6.59 -6.81 15.99
C ILE A 125 7.88 -6.70 15.15
N MET A 126 9.04 -6.86 15.74
CA MET A 126 10.33 -6.79 15.01
C MET A 126 10.46 -7.92 14.00
N ASP A 127 10.06 -9.16 14.35
CA ASP A 127 10.02 -10.28 13.40
C ASP A 127 8.98 -10.03 12.30
N LEU A 128 7.82 -9.47 12.65
CA LEU A 128 6.75 -9.20 11.70
C LEU A 128 7.11 -8.08 10.72
N MET A 129 7.90 -7.10 11.15
CA MET A 129 8.35 -5.98 10.32
C MET A 129 9.22 -6.44 9.14
N ASP A 130 9.93 -7.55 9.29
CA ASP A 130 10.80 -8.10 8.24
C ASP A 130 10.15 -9.23 7.42
N SER A 131 8.98 -9.73 7.86
CA SER A 131 8.19 -10.69 7.10
C SER A 131 7.17 -9.97 6.20
N GLN A 132 7.34 -10.06 4.88
CA GLN A 132 6.43 -9.45 3.89
C GLN A 132 5.89 -10.52 2.94
N PRO A 133 4.84 -11.26 3.34
CA PRO A 133 4.33 -12.40 2.57
C PRO A 133 3.64 -12.01 1.25
N GLU A 134 3.14 -10.80 1.08
CA GLU A 134 2.50 -10.31 -0.15
C GLU A 134 3.43 -10.27 -1.36
N PHE A 135 4.75 -10.27 -1.14
CA PHE A 135 5.74 -10.33 -2.22
C PHE A 135 6.23 -11.76 -2.52
N THR A 136 5.66 -12.77 -1.84
CA THR A 136 6.09 -14.17 -1.97
C THR A 136 5.15 -15.02 -2.80
N LYS A 137 3.97 -14.52 -3.17
CA LYS A 137 2.96 -15.25 -3.96
C LYS A 137 2.84 -14.68 -5.36
N ALA A 138 2.51 -15.54 -6.32
CA ALA A 138 2.09 -15.11 -7.64
C ALA A 138 0.81 -14.26 -7.54
N ILE A 139 0.65 -13.31 -8.44
CA ILE A 139 -0.53 -12.42 -8.42
C ILE A 139 -1.84 -13.19 -8.56
N TRP A 140 -1.86 -14.27 -9.36
CA TRP A 140 -3.05 -15.11 -9.52
C TRP A 140 -3.42 -15.87 -8.26
N ASP A 141 -2.44 -16.41 -7.52
CA ASP A 141 -2.69 -17.06 -6.23
C ASP A 141 -3.21 -16.07 -5.19
N TYR A 142 -2.66 -14.84 -5.20
CA TYR A 142 -3.13 -13.76 -4.35
C TYR A 142 -4.59 -13.39 -4.66
N LEU A 143 -4.95 -13.29 -5.94
CA LEU A 143 -6.31 -13.00 -6.37
C LEU A 143 -7.28 -14.13 -6.00
N ASP A 144 -6.91 -15.40 -6.22
CA ASP A 144 -7.74 -16.57 -5.89
C ASP A 144 -8.05 -16.63 -4.38
N ILE A 145 -7.06 -16.29 -3.54
CA ILE A 145 -7.25 -16.25 -2.08
C ILE A 145 -8.21 -15.13 -1.66
N LEU A 146 -8.11 -13.97 -2.27
CA LEU A 146 -8.88 -12.80 -1.87
C LEU A 146 -10.26 -12.73 -2.52
N VAL A 147 -10.38 -13.15 -3.78
CA VAL A 147 -11.63 -13.08 -4.56
C VAL A 147 -12.23 -14.48 -4.65
N ASN A 148 -12.74 -15.00 -3.52
CA ASN A 148 -13.35 -16.31 -3.43
C ASN A 148 -14.88 -16.24 -3.19
N ASP A 149 -15.59 -17.33 -3.49
CA ASP A 149 -17.05 -17.37 -3.46
C ASP A 149 -17.63 -17.10 -2.06
N ASN A 150 -16.98 -17.57 -0.99
CA ASN A 150 -17.45 -17.35 0.38
C ASN A 150 -17.42 -15.85 0.72
N ARG A 151 -16.32 -15.16 0.39
CA ARG A 151 -16.21 -13.70 0.62
C ARG A 151 -17.16 -12.93 -0.27
N LEU A 152 -17.39 -13.38 -1.53
CA LEU A 152 -18.40 -12.80 -2.43
C LEU A 152 -19.82 -12.93 -1.87
N ALA A 153 -20.20 -14.11 -1.37
CA ALA A 153 -21.50 -14.33 -0.77
C ALA A 153 -21.72 -13.39 0.42
N LYS A 154 -20.75 -13.35 1.34
CA LYS A 154 -20.80 -12.45 2.50
C LYS A 154 -20.84 -10.97 2.11
N GLY A 155 -20.13 -10.57 1.04
CA GLY A 155 -20.18 -9.20 0.54
C GLY A 155 -21.55 -8.81 0.02
N ARG A 156 -22.27 -9.71 -0.65
CA ARG A 156 -23.64 -9.47 -1.10
C ARG A 156 -24.60 -9.34 0.09
N GLU A 157 -24.43 -10.13 1.14
CA GLU A 157 -25.20 -10.00 2.39
C GLU A 157 -24.96 -8.65 3.06
N ILE A 158 -23.72 -8.19 3.17
CA ILE A 158 -23.34 -6.88 3.72
C ILE A 158 -23.95 -5.74 2.89
N LEU A 159 -23.85 -5.80 1.57
CA LEU A 159 -24.45 -4.81 0.66
C LEU A 159 -25.97 -4.75 0.82
N ALA A 160 -26.64 -5.87 1.01
CA ALA A 160 -28.08 -5.92 1.26
C ALA A 160 -28.43 -5.41 2.66
N LYS A 161 -27.69 -5.84 3.70
CA LYS A 161 -27.92 -5.45 5.09
C LYS A 161 -27.79 -3.94 5.32
N TYR A 162 -26.78 -3.32 4.73
CA TYR A 162 -26.48 -1.89 4.89
C TYR A 162 -26.83 -1.06 3.65
N LYS A 163 -27.82 -1.54 2.88
CA LYS A 163 -28.23 -0.88 1.64
C LYS A 163 -28.55 0.61 1.80
N PRO A 164 -29.30 1.07 2.83
CA PRO A 164 -29.59 2.49 3.01
C PRO A 164 -28.32 3.34 3.20
N GLN A 165 -27.34 2.84 3.97
CA GLN A 165 -26.09 3.52 4.23
C GLN A 165 -25.24 3.60 2.95
N PHE A 166 -25.14 2.51 2.20
CA PHE A 166 -24.47 2.50 0.91
C PHE A 166 -25.13 3.44 -0.10
N ASP A 167 -26.47 3.47 -0.18
CA ASP A 167 -27.21 4.39 -1.06
C ASP A 167 -26.90 5.86 -0.73
N ALA A 168 -26.94 6.22 0.57
CA ALA A 168 -26.66 7.57 1.03
C ALA A 168 -25.22 7.99 0.75
N VAL A 169 -24.25 7.11 1.06
CA VAL A 169 -22.82 7.37 0.88
C VAL A 169 -22.45 7.46 -0.60
N GLU A 170 -22.92 6.54 -1.43
CA GLU A 170 -22.67 6.59 -2.87
C GLU A 170 -23.19 7.88 -3.50
N LYS A 171 -24.41 8.32 -3.09
CA LYS A 171 -24.98 9.60 -3.52
C LYS A 171 -24.15 10.81 -3.05
N ALA A 172 -23.65 10.79 -1.82
CA ALA A 172 -22.93 11.94 -1.22
C ALA A 172 -21.47 12.04 -1.70
N TYR A 173 -20.81 10.91 -1.88
CA TYR A 173 -19.38 10.85 -2.17
C TYR A 173 -19.06 10.52 -3.62
N GLY A 174 -20.00 9.92 -4.37
CA GLY A 174 -19.79 9.45 -5.73
C GLY A 174 -18.86 8.24 -5.83
N VAL A 175 -18.63 7.55 -4.71
CA VAL A 175 -17.78 6.36 -4.64
C VAL A 175 -18.66 5.12 -4.76
N ASP A 176 -18.30 4.24 -5.67
CA ASP A 176 -18.99 2.98 -5.95
C ASP A 176 -19.06 2.09 -4.69
N ARG A 177 -20.27 1.71 -4.28
CA ARG A 177 -20.52 0.85 -3.12
C ARG A 177 -19.79 -0.49 -3.17
N TYR A 178 -19.60 -1.05 -4.36
CA TYR A 178 -18.90 -2.33 -4.51
C TYR A 178 -17.40 -2.20 -4.21
N ILE A 179 -16.80 -1.06 -4.49
CA ILE A 179 -15.40 -0.77 -4.10
C ILE A 179 -15.29 -0.65 -2.58
N ILE A 180 -16.20 0.08 -1.93
CA ILE A 180 -16.20 0.22 -0.45
C ILE A 180 -16.38 -1.15 0.20
N ALA A 181 -17.36 -1.94 -0.26
CA ALA A 181 -17.60 -3.29 0.22
C ALA A 181 -16.41 -4.23 -0.02
N SER A 182 -15.68 -4.04 -1.14
CA SER A 182 -14.48 -4.82 -1.46
C SER A 182 -13.32 -4.51 -0.51
N ILE A 183 -13.09 -3.25 -0.17
CA ILE A 183 -12.10 -2.86 0.83
C ILE A 183 -12.46 -3.51 2.17
N TRP A 184 -13.69 -3.37 2.64
CA TRP A 184 -14.15 -3.99 3.89
C TRP A 184 -13.96 -5.51 3.88
N GLY A 185 -14.31 -6.17 2.77
CA GLY A 185 -14.17 -7.61 2.61
C GLY A 185 -12.72 -8.08 2.59
N ILE A 186 -11.86 -7.38 1.87
CA ILE A 186 -10.44 -7.75 1.73
C ILE A 186 -9.67 -7.43 3.00
N GLU A 187 -9.92 -6.26 3.63
CA GLU A 187 -9.16 -5.84 4.81
C GLU A 187 -9.46 -6.67 6.06
N SER A 188 -10.69 -7.07 6.28
CA SER A 188 -11.04 -7.73 7.54
C SER A 188 -12.04 -8.90 7.40
N ASN A 189 -12.28 -9.36 6.17
CA ASN A 189 -13.34 -10.33 5.91
C ASN A 189 -14.67 -9.92 6.56
N TYR A 190 -15.05 -8.66 6.34
CA TYR A 190 -16.26 -8.03 6.90
C TYR A 190 -16.28 -8.07 8.43
N SER A 191 -15.25 -7.52 9.05
CA SER A 191 -15.07 -7.38 10.50
C SER A 191 -14.81 -8.68 11.29
N THR A 192 -14.60 -9.80 10.62
CA THR A 192 -14.28 -11.06 11.32
C THR A 192 -12.80 -11.26 11.59
N GLN A 193 -11.93 -10.45 10.99
CA GLN A 193 -10.46 -10.55 11.04
C GLN A 193 -9.84 -9.16 11.10
N ILE A 194 -10.10 -8.40 12.16
CA ILE A 194 -9.57 -7.02 12.32
C ILE A 194 -8.18 -6.98 12.96
N GLY A 195 -7.69 -8.10 13.49
CA GLY A 195 -6.50 -8.16 14.35
C GLY A 195 -6.85 -7.93 15.83
N ASP A 196 -5.95 -8.38 16.70
CA ASP A 196 -6.18 -8.43 18.16
C ASP A 196 -5.15 -7.61 18.95
N ARG A 197 -4.17 -6.98 18.27
CA ARG A 197 -3.11 -6.21 18.92
C ARG A 197 -3.60 -4.82 19.30
N SER A 198 -3.15 -4.34 20.46
CA SER A 198 -3.35 -2.95 20.84
C SER A 198 -2.64 -2.01 19.86
N VAL A 199 -3.39 -1.11 19.24
CA VAL A 199 -2.85 -0.09 18.32
C VAL A 199 -1.87 0.82 19.06
N LEU A 200 -2.17 1.18 20.32
CA LEU A 200 -1.26 1.99 21.14
C LEU A 200 0.05 1.27 21.39
N ASN A 201 0.02 0.01 21.86
CA ASN A 201 1.25 -0.75 22.09
C ASN A 201 2.05 -0.94 20.80
N SER A 202 1.38 -1.31 19.71
CA SER A 202 2.03 -1.52 18.42
C SER A 202 2.72 -0.26 17.91
N THR A 203 2.00 0.87 17.91
CA THR A 203 2.56 2.14 17.42
C THR A 203 3.59 2.73 18.35
N ALA A 204 3.45 2.60 19.69
CA ALA A 204 4.47 2.99 20.67
C ALA A 204 5.75 2.16 20.50
N THR A 205 5.62 0.83 20.37
CA THR A 205 6.76 -0.05 20.10
C THR A 205 7.51 0.41 18.85
N LEU A 206 6.81 0.60 17.74
CA LEU A 206 7.41 1.01 16.47
C LEU A 206 7.92 2.45 16.46
N ALA A 207 7.38 3.32 17.31
CA ALA A 207 7.87 4.68 17.49
C ALA A 207 9.21 4.75 18.24
N CYS A 208 9.49 3.75 19.10
CA CYS A 208 10.68 3.69 19.94
C CYS A 208 11.71 2.66 19.46
N ILE A 209 11.28 1.58 18.79
CA ILE A 209 12.11 0.41 18.48
C ILE A 209 12.06 0.12 16.98
N GLY A 210 13.21 -0.25 16.41
CA GLY A 210 13.34 -0.62 15.02
C GLY A 210 13.41 0.55 14.05
N ARG A 211 13.17 0.26 12.77
CA ARG A 211 13.22 1.25 11.67
C ARG A 211 11.93 2.06 11.56
N ARG A 212 11.99 3.25 10.90
CA ARG A 212 10.82 4.12 10.63
C ARG A 212 10.17 4.74 11.88
N GLN A 213 10.92 4.92 12.96
CA GLN A 213 10.43 5.48 14.22
C GLN A 213 9.69 6.82 14.05
N LYS A 214 10.19 7.72 13.20
CA LYS A 214 9.53 9.01 12.93
C LYS A 214 8.10 8.86 12.39
N TYR A 215 7.89 7.92 11.47
CA TYR A 215 6.57 7.62 10.93
C TYR A 215 5.64 7.09 12.02
N PHE A 216 6.08 6.08 12.76
CA PHE A 216 5.26 5.46 13.81
C PHE A 216 5.03 6.36 15.01
N ARG A 217 5.94 7.32 15.28
CA ARG A 217 5.69 8.37 16.28
C ARG A 217 4.47 9.22 15.91
N ASP A 218 4.29 9.54 14.64
CA ASP A 218 3.11 10.27 14.17
C ASP A 218 1.83 9.44 14.29
N GLU A 219 1.90 8.14 13.98
CA GLU A 219 0.78 7.20 14.17
C GLU A 219 0.41 7.06 15.65
N PHE A 220 1.39 6.89 16.54
CA PHE A 220 1.17 6.79 17.98
C PHE A 220 0.51 8.04 18.57
N LEU A 221 1.05 9.21 18.25
CA LEU A 221 0.48 10.48 18.70
C LEU A 221 -0.93 10.71 18.13
N SER A 222 -1.19 10.24 16.91
CA SER A 222 -2.52 10.31 16.31
C SER A 222 -3.50 9.34 16.98
N ALA A 223 -3.05 8.15 17.40
CA ALA A 223 -3.86 7.22 18.18
C ALA A 223 -4.25 7.83 19.55
N LEU A 224 -3.31 8.47 20.23
CA LEU A 224 -3.58 9.19 21.48
C LEU A 224 -4.60 10.33 21.29
N GLU A 225 -4.51 11.06 20.18
CA GLU A 225 -5.44 12.15 19.84
C GLU A 225 -6.87 11.64 19.61
N ILE A 226 -7.03 10.49 18.92
CA ILE A 226 -8.32 9.83 18.69
C ILE A 226 -8.99 9.48 20.04
N LEU A 227 -8.22 8.88 20.94
CA LEU A 227 -8.70 8.50 22.28
C LEU A 227 -8.99 9.73 23.16
N HIS A 228 -8.13 10.75 23.11
CA HIS A 228 -8.31 11.99 23.85
C HIS A 228 -9.60 12.72 23.43
N ARG A 229 -9.93 12.70 22.15
CA ARG A 229 -11.18 13.31 21.62
C ARG A 229 -12.43 12.49 21.93
N GLY A 230 -12.28 11.22 22.29
CA GLY A 230 -13.40 10.31 22.54
C GLY A 230 -14.08 9.77 21.28
N ASP A 231 -13.44 9.91 20.10
CA ASP A 231 -13.95 9.29 18.86
C ASP A 231 -14.06 7.77 19.02
N LEU A 232 -13.06 7.16 19.65
CA LEU A 232 -13.01 5.72 19.93
C LEU A 232 -12.62 5.47 21.39
N LYS A 233 -12.96 4.29 21.89
CA LYS A 233 -12.52 3.79 23.20
C LYS A 233 -11.23 2.96 23.05
N PRO A 234 -10.43 2.79 24.14
CA PRO A 234 -9.23 1.95 24.08
C PRO A 234 -9.48 0.52 23.60
N GLU A 235 -10.63 -0.06 23.97
CA GLU A 235 -11.02 -1.43 23.60
C GLU A 235 -11.28 -1.59 22.09
N GLN A 236 -11.68 -0.50 21.41
CA GLN A 236 -11.92 -0.44 19.97
C GLN A 236 -10.60 -0.27 19.17
N MET A 237 -9.54 0.22 19.83
CA MET A 237 -8.23 0.43 19.21
C MET A 237 -7.43 -0.88 19.14
N ARG A 238 -8.01 -1.87 18.45
CA ARG A 238 -7.38 -3.17 18.15
C ARG A 238 -7.22 -3.34 16.65
N GLY A 239 -6.13 -3.99 16.25
CA GLY A 239 -5.83 -4.14 14.83
C GLY A 239 -4.53 -4.88 14.54
N SER A 240 -3.86 -4.49 13.48
CA SER A 240 -2.62 -5.08 13.01
C SER A 240 -1.42 -4.72 13.89
N TRP A 241 -0.33 -5.45 13.71
CA TRP A 241 0.94 -5.16 14.39
C TRP A 241 1.53 -3.79 14.00
N ALA A 242 1.15 -3.24 12.85
CA ALA A 242 1.59 -1.92 12.37
C ALA A 242 0.67 -0.77 12.84
N GLY A 243 -0.41 -1.07 13.58
CA GLY A 243 -1.33 -0.06 14.09
C GLY A 243 -2.50 0.28 13.18
N ALA A 244 -2.72 -0.45 12.09
CA ALA A 244 -3.95 -0.34 11.31
C ALA A 244 -5.09 -0.99 12.08
N PHE A 245 -6.28 -0.36 12.11
CA PHE A 245 -7.38 -0.79 12.96
C PHE A 245 -8.74 -0.67 12.28
N GLY A 246 -9.70 -1.34 12.89
CA GLY A 246 -11.08 -1.36 12.43
C GLY A 246 -11.30 -2.17 11.15
N PRO A 247 -12.55 -2.30 10.70
CA PRO A 247 -12.90 -3.19 9.60
C PRO A 247 -12.27 -2.85 8.24
N THR A 248 -11.92 -1.60 7.99
CA THR A 248 -11.24 -1.15 6.76
C THR A 248 -9.78 -0.72 7.00
N GLN A 249 -9.20 -1.12 8.14
CA GLN A 249 -7.78 -1.00 8.47
C GLN A 249 -7.20 0.42 8.31
N PHE A 250 -7.86 1.41 8.93
CA PHE A 250 -7.33 2.76 8.99
C PHE A 250 -6.05 2.83 9.84
N MET A 251 -5.03 3.49 9.33
CA MET A 251 -3.95 4.00 10.18
C MET A 251 -4.47 5.19 11.00
N PRO A 252 -3.98 5.43 12.22
CA PRO A 252 -4.42 6.56 13.05
C PRO A 252 -4.35 7.92 12.35
N THR A 253 -3.30 8.20 11.59
CA THR A 253 -3.17 9.43 10.80
C THR A 253 -4.21 9.51 9.68
N ALA A 254 -4.51 8.38 9.03
CA ALA A 254 -5.53 8.29 7.99
C ALA A 254 -6.94 8.47 8.59
N PHE A 255 -7.21 7.88 9.76
CA PHE A 255 -8.45 8.12 10.50
C PHE A 255 -8.67 9.61 10.77
N LYS A 256 -7.68 10.29 11.32
CA LYS A 256 -7.77 11.74 11.58
C LYS A 256 -8.09 12.56 10.32
N ARG A 257 -7.55 12.15 9.20
CA ARG A 257 -7.69 12.85 7.91
C ARG A 257 -9.00 12.57 7.21
N TYR A 258 -9.51 11.36 7.34
CA TYR A 258 -10.58 10.86 6.48
C TYR A 258 -11.85 10.42 7.21
N ALA A 259 -11.77 10.06 8.50
CA ALA A 259 -12.94 9.61 9.24
C ALA A 259 -13.98 10.72 9.37
N VAL A 260 -15.24 10.34 9.21
CA VAL A 260 -16.41 11.23 9.29
C VAL A 260 -17.45 10.62 10.23
N ASP A 261 -18.16 11.46 10.93
CA ASP A 261 -19.37 11.16 11.69
C ASP A 261 -20.55 11.28 10.70
N ALA A 262 -21.06 10.13 10.27
CA ALA A 262 -22.07 10.09 9.21
C ALA A 262 -23.50 10.07 9.73
N ASP A 263 -23.72 9.63 10.97
CA ASP A 263 -25.03 9.62 11.61
C ASP A 263 -25.26 10.81 12.55
N GLY A 264 -24.20 11.63 12.81
CA GLY A 264 -24.29 12.87 13.57
C GLY A 264 -24.34 12.66 15.08
N ASP A 265 -23.84 11.52 15.61
CA ASP A 265 -23.81 11.23 17.05
C ASP A 265 -22.68 11.96 17.80
N GLY A 266 -21.81 12.69 17.10
CA GLY A 266 -20.67 13.43 17.61
C GLY A 266 -19.38 12.62 17.68
N ARG A 267 -19.35 11.39 17.18
CA ARG A 267 -18.22 10.47 17.14
C ARG A 267 -17.94 10.01 15.71
N ARG A 268 -16.71 9.62 15.44
CA ARG A 268 -16.32 9.05 14.14
C ARG A 268 -15.99 7.57 14.34
N ASP A 269 -17.01 6.76 14.63
CA ASP A 269 -16.82 5.35 15.03
C ASP A 269 -16.73 4.42 13.82
N VAL A 270 -15.56 4.34 13.21
CA VAL A 270 -15.30 3.42 12.08
C VAL A 270 -15.17 1.94 12.51
N VAL A 271 -15.28 1.62 13.79
CA VAL A 271 -15.11 0.24 14.32
C VAL A 271 -16.45 -0.44 14.48
N ASP A 272 -17.37 0.18 15.24
CA ASP A 272 -18.65 -0.42 15.61
C ASP A 272 -19.84 0.21 14.86
N ASN A 273 -19.66 1.37 14.22
CA ASN A 273 -20.70 2.04 13.44
C ASN A 273 -20.49 1.82 11.92
N PRO A 274 -21.30 0.95 11.28
CA PRO A 274 -21.17 0.69 9.84
C PRO A 274 -21.42 1.92 8.95
N TYR A 275 -22.20 2.91 9.39
CA TYR A 275 -22.44 4.11 8.60
C TYR A 275 -21.19 5.00 8.55
N ASP A 276 -20.55 5.23 9.69
CA ASP A 276 -19.28 5.95 9.76
C ASP A 276 -18.19 5.23 9.00
N LEU A 277 -18.12 3.91 9.13
CA LEU A 277 -17.17 3.07 8.40
C LEU A 277 -17.29 3.24 6.89
N ILE A 278 -18.52 3.07 6.35
CA ILE A 278 -18.80 3.15 4.90
C ILE A 278 -18.50 4.58 4.40
N ALA A 279 -18.95 5.60 5.14
CA ALA A 279 -18.76 6.99 4.79
C ALA A 279 -17.28 7.42 4.88
N SER A 280 -16.57 7.00 5.91
CA SER A 280 -15.13 7.31 6.09
C SER A 280 -14.28 6.67 4.99
N THR A 281 -14.58 5.43 4.62
CA THR A 281 -13.90 4.73 3.51
C THR A 281 -14.16 5.45 2.18
N ALA A 282 -15.41 5.86 1.92
CA ALA A 282 -15.75 6.64 0.73
C ALA A 282 -15.06 8.01 0.73
N ASN A 283 -15.03 8.71 1.88
CA ASN A 283 -14.37 10.01 2.01
C ASN A 283 -12.86 9.92 1.75
N ASN A 284 -12.21 8.84 2.21
CA ASN A 284 -10.81 8.57 1.89
C ASN A 284 -10.59 8.51 0.37
N LEU A 285 -11.32 7.63 -0.32
CA LEU A 285 -11.21 7.48 -1.78
C LEU A 285 -11.54 8.77 -2.53
N LYS A 286 -12.59 9.50 -2.10
CA LYS A 286 -12.99 10.78 -2.72
C LYS A 286 -11.89 11.84 -2.59
N LYS A 287 -11.32 12.01 -1.39
CA LYS A 287 -10.23 12.96 -1.16
C LYS A 287 -8.95 12.58 -1.89
N ASP A 288 -8.73 11.30 -2.15
CA ASP A 288 -7.62 10.81 -2.93
C ASP A 288 -7.83 10.90 -4.45
N GLY A 289 -8.98 11.43 -4.88
CA GLY A 289 -9.26 11.77 -6.28
C GLY A 289 -10.10 10.73 -7.02
N TRP A 290 -10.97 10.00 -6.32
CA TRP A 290 -11.95 9.09 -6.94
C TRP A 290 -12.80 9.82 -7.98
N GLN A 291 -12.90 9.25 -9.16
CA GLN A 291 -13.74 9.73 -10.25
C GLN A 291 -15.07 8.97 -10.24
N ALA A 292 -16.15 9.69 -9.92
CA ALA A 292 -17.50 9.13 -9.88
C ALA A 292 -17.92 8.60 -11.27
N GLY A 293 -18.53 7.42 -11.28
CA GLY A 293 -19.00 6.78 -12.53
C GLY A 293 -17.89 6.16 -13.39
N ALA A 294 -16.61 6.38 -13.06
CA ALA A 294 -15.49 5.74 -13.78
C ALA A 294 -15.13 4.39 -13.14
N THR A 295 -14.71 3.44 -13.98
CA THR A 295 -14.16 2.16 -13.49
C THR A 295 -12.69 2.26 -13.08
N TRP A 296 -12.17 1.21 -12.45
CA TRP A 296 -10.76 1.08 -12.08
C TRP A 296 -9.86 0.66 -13.26
N GLY A 297 -10.37 -0.17 -14.17
CA GLY A 297 -9.61 -0.70 -15.30
C GLY A 297 -10.38 -1.66 -16.19
N TYR A 298 -9.68 -2.17 -17.18
CA TYR A 298 -10.19 -3.16 -18.13
C TYR A 298 -9.17 -4.25 -18.37
N GLU A 299 -9.57 -5.52 -18.31
CA GLU A 299 -8.81 -6.63 -18.88
C GLU A 299 -8.76 -6.46 -20.42
N VAL A 300 -7.57 -6.63 -21.01
CA VAL A 300 -7.37 -6.41 -22.44
C VAL A 300 -6.55 -7.52 -23.09
N VAL A 301 -6.88 -7.79 -24.35
CA VAL A 301 -6.11 -8.66 -25.24
C VAL A 301 -5.10 -7.79 -25.99
N LEU A 302 -3.82 -8.16 -25.90
CA LEU A 302 -2.73 -7.48 -26.59
C LEU A 302 -2.54 -8.10 -28.01
N PRO A 303 -2.25 -7.31 -29.06
CA PRO A 303 -1.97 -7.83 -30.38
C PRO A 303 -0.66 -8.63 -30.39
N LYS A 304 -0.54 -9.58 -31.34
CA LYS A 304 0.71 -10.31 -31.53
C LYS A 304 1.88 -9.35 -31.81
N GLY A 305 3.00 -9.60 -31.15
CA GLY A 305 4.18 -8.74 -31.27
C GLY A 305 4.07 -7.38 -30.57
N PHE A 306 3.18 -7.27 -29.57
CA PHE A 306 3.00 -6.03 -28.81
C PHE A 306 4.32 -5.55 -28.18
N ASN A 307 4.58 -4.25 -28.26
CA ASN A 307 5.74 -3.64 -27.65
C ASN A 307 5.52 -3.40 -26.14
N PHE A 308 6.01 -4.31 -25.29
CA PHE A 308 5.88 -4.22 -23.83
C PHE A 308 6.65 -3.05 -23.20
N MET A 309 7.53 -2.37 -23.93
CA MET A 309 8.08 -1.09 -23.46
C MET A 309 7.01 -0.02 -23.22
N MET A 310 5.80 -0.22 -23.75
CA MET A 310 4.64 0.62 -23.47
C MET A 310 3.93 0.28 -22.14
N ALA A 311 4.22 -0.87 -21.53
CA ALA A 311 3.66 -1.27 -20.24
C ALA A 311 4.34 -0.50 -19.08
N ASP A 312 4.06 0.80 -19.01
CA ASP A 312 4.67 1.72 -18.05
C ASP A 312 3.60 2.66 -17.46
N ARG A 313 3.60 2.84 -16.15
CA ARG A 313 2.67 3.73 -15.44
C ARG A 313 2.77 5.20 -15.88
N ALA A 314 3.94 5.63 -16.36
CA ALA A 314 4.16 6.98 -16.87
C ALA A 314 3.57 7.18 -18.28
N LYS A 315 3.32 6.11 -19.02
CA LYS A 315 2.83 6.15 -20.41
C LYS A 315 1.31 6.02 -20.50
N ALA A 316 0.60 6.79 -19.66
CA ALA A 316 -0.86 6.85 -19.76
C ALA A 316 -1.30 7.65 -21.00
N MET A 317 -2.17 7.05 -21.81
CA MET A 317 -2.74 7.69 -23.00
C MET A 317 -4.23 7.36 -23.14
N PRO A 318 -5.00 8.08 -23.96
CA PRO A 318 -6.42 7.83 -24.18
C PRO A 318 -6.70 6.39 -24.62
N LEU A 319 -7.83 5.84 -24.18
CA LEU A 319 -8.29 4.50 -24.59
C LEU A 319 -8.44 4.37 -26.11
N SER A 320 -8.80 5.47 -26.81
CA SER A 320 -8.82 5.51 -28.28
C SER A 320 -7.45 5.20 -28.91
N GLN A 321 -6.36 5.66 -28.29
CA GLN A 321 -5.00 5.37 -28.81
C GLN A 321 -4.62 3.91 -28.53
N TRP A 322 -4.98 3.37 -27.36
CA TRP A 322 -4.81 1.94 -27.08
C TRP A 322 -5.60 1.08 -28.08
N ASP A 323 -6.82 1.49 -28.40
CA ASP A 323 -7.67 0.80 -29.37
C ASP A 323 -7.05 0.80 -30.78
N GLN A 324 -6.48 1.93 -31.22
CA GLN A 324 -5.73 2.05 -32.47
C GLN A 324 -4.49 1.18 -32.53
N LEU A 325 -3.81 0.96 -31.40
CA LEU A 325 -2.68 0.05 -31.28
C LEU A 325 -3.10 -1.43 -31.26
N GLY A 326 -4.39 -1.73 -31.41
CA GLY A 326 -4.92 -3.08 -31.38
C GLY A 326 -5.13 -3.67 -29.98
N VAL A 327 -4.97 -2.87 -28.91
CA VAL A 327 -5.28 -3.30 -27.55
C VAL A 327 -6.79 -3.25 -27.35
N LYS A 328 -7.44 -4.40 -27.26
CA LYS A 328 -8.90 -4.54 -27.20
C LYS A 328 -9.35 -5.06 -25.85
N ARG A 329 -10.54 -4.65 -25.39
CA ARG A 329 -11.10 -5.22 -24.17
C ARG A 329 -11.30 -6.73 -24.31
N ALA A 330 -10.93 -7.48 -23.29
CA ALA A 330 -11.29 -8.89 -23.20
C ALA A 330 -12.83 -9.03 -23.27
N GLY A 331 -13.31 -10.04 -24.00
CA GLY A 331 -14.74 -10.22 -24.29
C GLY A 331 -15.29 -9.34 -25.41
N GLY A 332 -14.44 -8.60 -26.14
CA GLY A 332 -14.77 -7.94 -27.40
C GLY A 332 -15.67 -6.68 -27.32
N LYS A 333 -15.97 -6.18 -26.11
CA LYS A 333 -16.77 -4.96 -25.93
C LYS A 333 -15.93 -3.71 -26.24
N PRO A 334 -16.50 -2.64 -26.82
CA PRO A 334 -15.79 -1.37 -27.00
C PRO A 334 -15.50 -0.69 -25.66
N TYR A 335 -14.55 0.24 -25.65
CA TYR A 335 -14.32 1.11 -24.48
C TYR A 335 -15.47 2.11 -24.37
N PRO A 336 -16.13 2.23 -23.18
CA PRO A 336 -17.29 3.12 -23.02
C PRO A 336 -16.97 4.60 -23.23
N ASN A 337 -15.81 5.05 -22.72
CA ASN A 337 -15.33 6.42 -22.91
C ASN A 337 -13.89 6.39 -23.45
N GLN A 338 -13.75 6.67 -24.72
CA GLN A 338 -12.47 6.59 -25.43
C GLN A 338 -11.48 7.70 -25.05
N ALA A 339 -11.95 8.77 -24.39
CA ALA A 339 -11.09 9.86 -23.92
C ALA A 339 -10.39 9.55 -22.59
N ASP A 340 -10.88 8.57 -21.84
CA ASP A 340 -10.27 8.18 -20.56
C ASP A 340 -8.83 7.76 -20.76
N LYS A 341 -7.95 8.26 -19.87
CA LYS A 341 -6.52 7.91 -19.90
C LYS A 341 -6.25 6.67 -19.06
N ALA A 342 -5.55 5.72 -19.66
CA ALA A 342 -5.12 4.49 -19.00
C ALA A 342 -3.64 4.20 -19.30
N TYR A 343 -2.98 3.51 -18.38
CA TYR A 343 -1.69 2.89 -18.64
C TYR A 343 -1.83 1.38 -18.66
N LEU A 344 -0.95 0.71 -19.41
CA LEU A 344 -0.95 -0.75 -19.47
C LEU A 344 -0.17 -1.34 -18.29
N LEU A 345 -0.76 -2.34 -17.66
CA LEU A 345 -0.14 -3.23 -16.69
C LEU A 345 -0.17 -4.66 -17.23
N ALA A 346 0.97 -5.33 -17.28
CA ALA A 346 1.12 -6.74 -17.59
C ALA A 346 1.76 -7.47 -16.40
N PRO A 347 0.95 -7.85 -15.39
CA PRO A 347 1.47 -8.29 -14.09
C PRO A 347 2.14 -9.67 -14.13
N ALA A 348 1.86 -10.46 -15.16
CA ALA A 348 2.45 -11.76 -15.44
C ALA A 348 3.20 -11.79 -16.78
N GLY A 349 3.67 -10.63 -17.24
CA GLY A 349 4.42 -10.50 -18.49
C GLY A 349 3.60 -10.79 -19.74
N ALA A 350 4.29 -11.25 -20.79
CA ALA A 350 3.72 -11.50 -22.10
C ALA A 350 2.79 -12.73 -22.15
N GLU A 351 2.97 -13.67 -21.22
CA GLU A 351 2.22 -14.92 -21.16
C GLU A 351 0.93 -14.80 -20.32
N GLY A 352 0.71 -13.66 -19.69
CA GLY A 352 -0.46 -13.43 -18.86
C GLY A 352 -1.40 -12.35 -19.40
N PRO A 353 -2.53 -12.11 -18.71
CA PRO A 353 -3.48 -11.08 -19.09
C PRO A 353 -2.90 -9.68 -18.97
N GLY A 354 -3.22 -8.81 -19.95
CA GLY A 354 -2.95 -7.39 -19.88
C GLY A 354 -4.13 -6.62 -19.29
N PHE A 355 -3.84 -5.46 -18.68
CA PHE A 355 -4.86 -4.59 -18.09
C PHE A 355 -4.59 -3.13 -18.42
N LEU A 356 -5.60 -2.38 -18.82
CA LEU A 356 -5.57 -0.93 -18.90
C LEU A 356 -6.11 -0.35 -17.61
N MET A 357 -5.23 0.29 -16.84
CA MET A 357 -5.51 0.84 -15.52
C MET A 357 -5.86 2.32 -15.61
N LEU A 358 -7.03 2.70 -15.10
CA LEU A 358 -7.57 4.05 -15.11
C LEU A 358 -7.22 4.81 -13.80
N GLN A 359 -7.75 6.03 -13.67
CA GLN A 359 -7.49 6.89 -12.52
C GLN A 359 -7.94 6.24 -11.20
N ASN A 360 -9.08 5.58 -11.16
CA ASN A 360 -9.60 4.96 -9.93
C ASN A 360 -8.69 3.82 -9.42
N PHE A 361 -7.97 3.12 -10.29
CA PHE A 361 -6.93 2.19 -9.86
C PHE A 361 -5.81 2.88 -9.10
N ARG A 362 -5.38 4.06 -9.57
CA ARG A 362 -4.37 4.87 -8.87
C ARG A 362 -4.86 5.36 -7.51
N VAL A 363 -6.16 5.62 -7.38
CA VAL A 363 -6.79 5.99 -6.10
C VAL A 363 -6.78 4.81 -5.13
N ILE A 364 -7.16 3.61 -5.59
CA ILE A 364 -7.07 2.40 -4.75
C ILE A 364 -5.61 2.15 -4.32
N MET A 365 -4.65 2.38 -5.21
CA MET A 365 -3.23 2.27 -4.86
C MET A 365 -2.73 3.31 -3.83
N LYS A 366 -3.46 4.40 -3.58
CA LYS A 366 -3.14 5.30 -2.46
C LYS A 366 -3.61 4.73 -1.12
N TYR A 367 -4.64 3.90 -1.14
CA TYR A 367 -5.08 3.14 0.03
C TYR A 367 -4.04 2.09 0.42
N ASN A 368 -3.59 1.29 -0.57
CA ASN A 368 -2.47 0.35 -0.44
C ASN A 368 -1.70 0.31 -1.78
N PRO A 369 -0.40 0.63 -1.82
CA PRO A 369 0.37 0.81 -3.06
C PRO A 369 0.73 -0.49 -3.79
N ALA A 370 0.32 -1.66 -3.29
CA ALA A 370 0.52 -2.93 -3.98
C ALA A 370 -0.44 -3.06 -5.18
N GLU A 371 0.09 -3.30 -6.38
CA GLU A 371 -0.72 -3.52 -7.59
C GLU A 371 -1.65 -4.71 -7.45
N ALA A 372 -1.18 -5.79 -6.83
CA ALA A 372 -1.99 -6.98 -6.58
C ALA A 372 -3.19 -6.69 -5.68
N TYR A 373 -3.01 -5.86 -4.64
CA TYR A 373 -4.10 -5.41 -3.78
C TYR A 373 -5.12 -4.58 -4.56
N ALA A 374 -4.67 -3.56 -5.28
CA ALA A 374 -5.58 -2.68 -6.02
C ALA A 374 -6.35 -3.46 -7.10
N MET A 375 -5.70 -4.45 -7.74
CA MET A 375 -6.35 -5.36 -8.68
C MET A 375 -7.37 -6.26 -7.99
N ALA A 376 -7.06 -6.79 -6.81
CA ALA A 376 -7.99 -7.60 -6.03
C ALA A 376 -9.23 -6.80 -5.63
N ILE A 377 -9.06 -5.55 -5.16
CA ILE A 377 -10.20 -4.66 -4.83
C ILE A 377 -11.07 -4.43 -6.06
N GLY A 378 -10.49 -4.03 -7.19
CA GLY A 378 -11.23 -3.74 -8.41
C GLY A 378 -11.95 -4.99 -8.95
N HIS A 379 -11.23 -6.10 -9.04
CA HIS A 379 -11.82 -7.36 -9.50
C HIS A 379 -12.92 -7.88 -8.56
N PHE A 380 -12.70 -7.81 -7.26
CA PHE A 380 -13.71 -8.22 -6.27
C PHE A 380 -14.98 -7.36 -6.38
N ALA A 381 -14.84 -6.04 -6.58
CA ALA A 381 -15.96 -5.14 -6.82
C ALA A 381 -16.77 -5.53 -8.07
N ASP A 382 -16.08 -5.85 -9.16
CA ASP A 382 -16.74 -6.31 -10.38
C ASP A 382 -17.47 -7.64 -10.18
N ARG A 383 -16.88 -8.58 -9.43
CA ARG A 383 -17.52 -9.85 -9.07
C ARG A 383 -18.72 -9.65 -8.15
N LEU A 384 -18.67 -8.74 -7.20
CA LEU A 384 -19.82 -8.37 -6.34
C LEU A 384 -20.98 -7.81 -7.15
N ARG A 385 -20.68 -7.02 -8.20
CA ARG A 385 -21.69 -6.46 -9.14
C ARG A 385 -22.28 -7.53 -10.07
N GLY A 386 -21.76 -8.76 -10.05
CA GLY A 386 -22.20 -9.86 -10.91
C GLY A 386 -21.35 -10.02 -12.18
N GLY A 387 -20.25 -9.33 -12.31
CA GLY A 387 -19.31 -9.49 -13.43
C GLY A 387 -18.64 -10.87 -13.45
N PRO A 388 -18.13 -11.31 -14.61
CA PRO A 388 -17.41 -12.58 -14.75
C PRO A 388 -16.01 -12.53 -14.11
N PRO A 389 -15.36 -13.67 -13.90
CA PRO A 389 -13.91 -13.72 -13.64
C PRO A 389 -13.12 -13.19 -14.84
N PHE A 390 -11.81 -12.99 -14.67
CA PHE A 390 -10.92 -12.67 -15.79
C PHE A 390 -10.98 -13.75 -16.86
N VAL A 391 -10.92 -13.34 -18.12
CA VAL A 391 -11.15 -14.20 -19.29
C VAL A 391 -9.87 -14.89 -19.72
N GLN A 392 -8.74 -14.16 -19.68
CA GLN A 392 -7.47 -14.69 -20.16
C GLN A 392 -6.79 -15.55 -19.08
N PRO A 393 -6.12 -16.64 -19.47
CA PRO A 393 -5.46 -17.52 -18.52
C PRO A 393 -4.24 -16.84 -17.89
N TRP A 394 -3.99 -17.17 -16.62
CA TRP A 394 -2.74 -16.87 -15.94
C TRP A 394 -1.69 -17.95 -16.19
N PRO A 395 -0.38 -17.63 -16.28
CA PRO A 395 0.68 -18.61 -16.43
C PRO A 395 0.96 -19.35 -15.11
N ARG A 396 0.01 -20.19 -14.68
CA ARG A 396 0.01 -20.83 -13.33
C ARG A 396 1.14 -21.82 -13.11
N GLN A 397 1.80 -22.28 -14.16
CA GLN A 397 2.99 -23.13 -14.09
C GLN A 397 4.28 -22.34 -13.82
N GLU A 398 4.25 -21.02 -14.00
CA GLU A 398 5.40 -20.18 -13.68
C GLU A 398 5.61 -20.13 -12.17
N ARG A 399 6.83 -20.49 -11.74
CA ARG A 399 7.17 -20.40 -10.33
C ARG A 399 7.60 -18.98 -9.96
N VAL A 400 7.18 -18.53 -8.81
CA VAL A 400 7.63 -17.26 -8.23
C VAL A 400 9.07 -17.39 -7.75
N LEU A 401 9.89 -16.39 -8.07
CA LEU A 401 11.26 -16.30 -7.55
C LEU A 401 11.22 -16.04 -6.04
N SER A 402 12.05 -16.77 -5.29
CA SER A 402 12.31 -16.50 -3.88
C SER A 402 12.94 -15.12 -3.69
N ARG A 403 12.96 -14.57 -2.47
CA ARG A 403 13.62 -13.29 -2.19
C ARG A 403 15.11 -13.36 -2.55
N ALA A 404 15.78 -14.45 -2.25
CA ALA A 404 17.19 -14.66 -2.60
C ALA A 404 17.41 -14.62 -4.12
N GLU A 405 16.54 -15.30 -4.89
CA GLU A 405 16.62 -15.29 -6.35
C GLU A 405 16.31 -13.92 -6.96
N ARG A 406 15.37 -13.16 -6.37
CA ARG A 406 15.10 -11.78 -6.80
C ARG A 406 16.30 -10.86 -6.52
N LEU A 407 16.96 -11.04 -5.37
CA LEU A 407 18.18 -10.32 -5.04
C LEU A 407 19.31 -10.65 -6.02
N GLU A 408 19.51 -11.94 -6.29
CA GLU A 408 20.47 -12.42 -7.30
C GLU A 408 20.19 -11.85 -8.70
N LEU A 409 18.91 -11.86 -9.11
CA LEU A 409 18.47 -11.28 -10.38
C LEU A 409 18.86 -9.80 -10.49
N GLN A 410 18.62 -9.01 -9.44
CA GLN A 410 19.03 -7.60 -9.41
C GLN A 410 20.56 -7.43 -9.46
N GLN A 411 21.30 -8.27 -8.75
CA GLN A 411 22.77 -8.27 -8.77
C GLN A 411 23.31 -8.59 -10.17
N LEU A 412 22.78 -9.61 -10.83
CA LEU A 412 23.15 -9.98 -12.18
C LEU A 412 22.81 -8.89 -13.22
N LEU A 413 21.63 -8.26 -13.07
CA LEU A 413 21.26 -7.10 -13.89
C LEU A 413 22.19 -5.90 -13.65
N ALA A 414 22.63 -5.67 -12.42
CA ALA A 414 23.60 -4.61 -12.09
C ALA A 414 24.98 -4.90 -12.67
N GLN A 415 25.48 -6.14 -12.55
CA GLN A 415 26.75 -6.56 -13.13
C GLN A 415 26.78 -6.39 -14.66
N ARG A 416 25.64 -6.56 -15.33
CA ARG A 416 25.49 -6.37 -16.79
C ARG A 416 25.17 -4.92 -17.19
N GLY A 417 25.09 -3.99 -16.22
CA GLY A 417 24.86 -2.58 -16.46
C GLY A 417 23.41 -2.15 -16.70
N PHE A 418 22.43 -3.07 -16.55
CA PHE A 418 21.01 -2.77 -16.73
C PHE A 418 20.35 -2.17 -15.48
N TYR A 419 20.80 -2.53 -14.27
CA TYR A 419 20.20 -2.05 -13.00
C TYR A 419 21.17 -1.09 -12.30
N ARG A 420 20.63 0.09 -11.92
CA ARG A 420 21.41 1.17 -11.26
C ARG A 420 21.00 1.39 -9.79
N GLY A 421 20.01 0.63 -9.31
CA GLY A 421 19.58 0.70 -7.93
C GLY A 421 20.41 -0.16 -6.99
N THR A 422 20.16 -0.08 -5.70
CA THR A 422 20.69 -1.04 -4.71
C THR A 422 19.85 -2.31 -4.76
N PRO A 423 20.45 -3.49 -4.98
CA PRO A 423 19.72 -4.77 -4.91
C PRO A 423 19.10 -4.97 -3.52
N ASP A 424 17.77 -5.16 -3.46
CA ASP A 424 16.98 -5.30 -2.23
C ASP A 424 16.02 -6.51 -2.25
N GLY A 425 15.97 -7.22 -3.41
CA GLY A 425 15.06 -8.32 -3.65
C GLY A 425 13.60 -7.91 -3.88
N GLN A 426 13.31 -6.60 -4.09
CA GLN A 426 11.98 -6.11 -4.40
C GLN A 426 11.85 -5.80 -5.91
N LEU A 427 10.80 -6.31 -6.54
CA LEU A 427 10.55 -6.15 -7.98
C LEU A 427 9.81 -4.83 -8.27
N GLY A 428 10.44 -3.70 -7.95
CA GLY A 428 9.92 -2.36 -8.20
C GLY A 428 10.03 -1.90 -9.66
N GLY A 429 9.64 -0.65 -9.92
CA GLY A 429 9.65 -0.06 -11.26
C GLY A 429 11.04 -0.07 -11.92
N GLN A 430 12.10 0.23 -11.15
CA GLN A 430 13.49 0.21 -11.66
C GLN A 430 13.94 -1.21 -12.05
N THR A 431 13.56 -2.21 -11.26
CA THR A 431 13.87 -3.62 -11.60
C THR A 431 13.15 -4.05 -12.86
N ARG A 432 11.87 -3.69 -13.02
CA ARG A 432 11.11 -3.99 -14.24
C ARG A 432 11.69 -3.29 -15.48
N GLU A 433 12.17 -2.06 -15.35
CA GLU A 433 12.83 -1.34 -16.45
C GLU A 433 14.15 -2.01 -16.84
N ALA A 434 14.96 -2.40 -15.86
CA ALA A 434 16.19 -3.15 -16.08
C ALA A 434 15.92 -4.50 -16.76
N LEU A 435 14.90 -5.23 -16.32
CA LEU A 435 14.47 -6.48 -16.95
C LEU A 435 14.07 -6.27 -18.41
N ARG A 436 13.24 -5.26 -18.72
CA ARG A 436 12.87 -4.96 -20.11
C ARG A 436 14.08 -4.67 -20.98
N SER A 437 15.03 -3.89 -20.47
CA SER A 437 16.26 -3.57 -21.20
C SER A 437 17.11 -4.83 -21.46
N PHE A 438 17.22 -5.70 -20.47
CA PHE A 438 17.92 -6.99 -20.64
C PHE A 438 17.19 -7.90 -21.62
N GLN A 439 15.88 -8.10 -21.46
CA GLN A 439 15.05 -8.92 -22.33
C GLN A 439 15.13 -8.45 -23.78
N ALA A 440 15.07 -7.14 -24.03
CA ALA A 440 15.25 -6.56 -25.36
C ALA A 440 16.64 -6.87 -25.93
N SER A 441 17.70 -6.82 -25.12
CA SER A 441 19.09 -7.10 -25.56
C SER A 441 19.32 -8.53 -26.02
N ILE A 442 18.48 -9.46 -25.55
CA ILE A 442 18.54 -10.89 -25.92
C ILE A 442 17.42 -11.30 -26.91
N GLY A 443 16.68 -10.32 -27.49
CA GLY A 443 15.59 -10.60 -28.43
C GLY A 443 14.34 -11.26 -27.82
N ALA A 444 14.21 -11.27 -26.49
CA ALA A 444 13.02 -11.77 -25.82
C ALA A 444 11.92 -10.67 -25.70
N PRO A 445 10.64 -11.02 -25.47
CA PRO A 445 9.62 -10.04 -25.14
C PRO A 445 10.04 -9.18 -23.95
N ALA A 446 10.14 -7.85 -24.17
CA ALA A 446 10.64 -6.92 -23.15
C ALA A 446 9.50 -6.52 -22.18
N ASP A 447 8.91 -7.51 -21.49
CA ASP A 447 7.74 -7.36 -20.62
C ASP A 447 8.06 -6.92 -19.19
N GLY A 448 9.30 -7.08 -18.76
CA GLY A 448 9.75 -6.74 -17.41
C GLY A 448 9.32 -7.73 -16.34
N PHE A 449 8.82 -8.91 -16.72
CA PHE A 449 8.46 -9.98 -15.80
C PHE A 449 9.69 -10.75 -15.34
N ALA A 450 9.81 -10.96 -14.03
CA ALA A 450 10.92 -11.68 -13.41
C ALA A 450 10.59 -13.18 -13.33
N SER A 451 10.69 -13.89 -14.46
CA SER A 451 10.47 -15.35 -14.52
C SER A 451 11.72 -16.13 -14.14
N ALA A 452 11.54 -17.43 -13.85
CA ALA A 452 12.64 -18.34 -13.65
C ALA A 452 13.53 -18.46 -14.90
N ASP A 453 12.93 -18.47 -16.11
CA ASP A 453 13.65 -18.49 -17.38
C ASP A 453 14.57 -17.26 -17.54
N VAL A 454 14.08 -16.07 -17.21
CA VAL A 454 14.89 -14.84 -17.26
C VAL A 454 16.08 -14.91 -16.31
N LEU A 455 15.90 -15.47 -15.11
CA LEU A 455 17.01 -15.67 -14.16
C LEU A 455 18.05 -16.65 -14.70
N GLU A 456 17.66 -17.78 -15.30
CA GLU A 456 18.59 -18.74 -15.91
C GLU A 456 19.38 -18.10 -17.07
N ARG A 457 18.73 -17.32 -17.92
CA ARG A 457 19.41 -16.54 -18.98
C ARG A 457 20.40 -15.51 -18.41
N LEU A 458 20.06 -14.89 -17.29
CA LEU A 458 20.99 -13.99 -16.58
C LEU A 458 22.17 -14.76 -15.95
N ARG A 459 22.00 -16.01 -15.58
CA ARG A 459 23.09 -16.90 -15.12
C ARG A 459 23.99 -17.38 -16.27
N GLY A 460 23.58 -17.19 -17.52
CA GLY A 460 24.29 -17.67 -18.70
C GLY A 460 24.01 -19.14 -19.06
N ARG A 461 22.84 -19.60 -18.66
CA ARG A 461 22.37 -20.99 -18.93
C ARG A 461 21.24 -20.98 -19.95
#